data_a6ee64a8e84e7b820fae50c9b1646504
#
_entry.id   a6ee64a8e84e7b820fae50c9b1646504
#
_cell.length_a   1.000
_cell.length_b   1.000
_cell.length_c   1.000
_cell.angle_alpha   90.00
_cell.angle_beta   90.00
_cell.angle_gamma   90.00
#
_symmetry.space_group_name_H-M   'P 1'
#
loop_
_entity.id
_entity.type
_entity.pdbx_description
1 polymer ?
#
loop_
_entity_poly.entity_id
_entity_poly.type
_entity_poly.pdbx_seq_one_letter_code
_entity_poly.pdbx_strand_id
1 'polypeptide(L)'
;MSDRARAETGNGHERVVDTGLHRETTSTDGLNRIDAAFDRLRREGGKGLIAYITAGDPSYEATADLVLAMERAGADLIELGVPFSDPMADGPVIQQASMRALAGGATPAGILGLVRRLRERTQIPLLLMTYYNPVLHYGLAAFAADA
;
A
#
# COMPACT_ATOMS: atom_id res chain seq x y z
N MET A 1 22.29 -65.95 15.41
CA MET A 1 21.36 -65.29 16.34
C MET A 1 21.26 -63.82 15.92
N SER A 2 20.11 -63.47 15.53
CA SER A 2 19.63 -62.23 14.92
C SER A 2 19.62 -61.10 15.98
N ASP A 3 20.04 -59.92 15.61
CA ASP A 3 19.35 -58.75 16.11
C ASP A 3 19.41 -57.59 15.10
N ARG A 4 18.23 -57.16 14.65
CA ARG A 4 17.98 -56.10 13.72
C ARG A 4 17.72 -54.81 14.53
N ALA A 5 18.61 -53.86 14.49
CA ALA A 5 18.34 -52.51 14.97
C ALA A 5 17.60 -51.70 13.88
N ARG A 6 16.38 -51.30 14.15
CA ARG A 6 15.53 -50.39 13.38
C ARG A 6 16.10 -48.96 13.45
N ALA A 7 16.33 -48.38 12.30
CA ALA A 7 16.56 -46.93 12.18
C ALA A 7 15.22 -46.18 12.26
N GLU A 8 15.06 -45.36 13.30
CA GLU A 8 13.98 -44.39 13.41
C GLU A 8 14.32 -43.15 12.58
N THR A 9 13.55 -42.92 11.53
CA THR A 9 13.58 -41.69 10.76
C THR A 9 12.91 -40.57 11.56
N GLY A 10 13.69 -39.67 12.12
CA GLY A 10 13.23 -38.47 12.78
C GLY A 10 12.63 -37.50 11.78
N ASN A 11 11.33 -37.27 11.90
CA ASN A 11 10.56 -36.31 11.16
C ASN A 11 10.90 -34.92 11.71
N GLY A 12 11.73 -34.16 10.97
CA GLY A 12 12.07 -32.78 11.31
C GLY A 12 10.85 -31.88 11.18
N HIS A 13 10.17 -31.63 12.28
CA HIS A 13 9.19 -30.53 12.34
C HIS A 13 9.95 -29.22 12.31
N GLU A 14 9.89 -28.56 11.16
CA GLU A 14 10.28 -27.18 11.00
C GLU A 14 9.41 -26.32 11.95
N ARG A 15 10.02 -25.78 12.99
CA ARG A 15 9.37 -24.83 13.88
C ARG A 15 9.17 -23.54 13.08
N VAL A 16 7.95 -23.28 12.66
CA VAL A 16 7.53 -21.93 12.25
C VAL A 16 7.73 -21.02 13.46
N VAL A 17 8.67 -20.10 13.35
CA VAL A 17 8.89 -19.07 14.36
C VAL A 17 7.69 -18.13 14.28
N ASP A 18 6.78 -18.21 15.23
CA ASP A 18 5.72 -17.24 15.44
C ASP A 18 6.38 -15.91 15.83
N THR A 19 6.41 -14.96 14.92
CA THR A 19 7.06 -13.66 15.11
C THR A 19 6.21 -12.67 15.91
N GLY A 20 5.11 -13.09 16.53
CA GLY A 20 4.39 -12.27 17.52
C GLY A 20 3.85 -10.93 17.01
N LEU A 21 3.74 -10.72 15.71
CA LEU A 21 3.28 -9.48 15.07
C LEU A 21 1.76 -9.45 14.81
N HIS A 22 1.01 -10.40 15.39
CA HIS A 22 -0.44 -10.27 15.43
C HIS A 22 -0.82 -9.32 16.57
N ARG A 23 -0.92 -8.03 16.25
CA ARG A 23 -1.66 -7.09 17.08
C ARG A 23 -3.12 -7.53 17.06
N GLU A 24 -3.57 -8.20 18.13
CA GLU A 24 -4.99 -8.38 18.39
C GLU A 24 -5.60 -6.99 18.66
N THR A 25 -6.15 -6.37 17.62
CA THR A 25 -7.01 -5.19 17.77
C THR A 25 -8.44 -5.65 17.87
N THR A 26 -8.84 -6.08 19.05
CA THR A 26 -10.25 -6.28 19.42
C THR A 26 -10.82 -4.98 19.94
N SER A 27 -11.00 -3.99 19.08
CA SER A 27 -11.85 -2.82 19.34
C SER A 27 -12.41 -2.33 18.02
N THR A 28 -13.71 -2.26 17.90
CA THR A 28 -14.42 -1.68 16.75
C THR A 28 -14.13 -0.19 16.56
N ASP A 29 -13.51 0.47 17.53
CA ASP A 29 -13.10 1.88 17.48
C ASP A 29 -11.71 2.10 16.85
N GLY A 30 -11.03 1.04 16.42
CA GLY A 30 -9.65 1.08 15.89
C GLY A 30 -9.45 0.57 14.47
N LEU A 31 -10.50 0.23 13.73
CA LEU A 31 -10.37 -0.20 12.34
C LEU A 31 -9.92 0.98 11.47
N ASN A 32 -8.76 0.83 10.82
CA ASN A 32 -8.37 1.78 9.79
C ASN A 32 -9.29 1.66 8.57
N ARG A 33 -9.24 2.63 7.66
CA ARG A 33 -10.13 2.66 6.47
C ARG A 33 -9.98 1.44 5.57
N ILE A 34 -8.80 0.84 5.49
CA ILE A 34 -8.51 -0.35 4.68
C ILE A 34 -9.24 -1.55 5.27
N ASP A 35 -9.10 -1.80 6.57
CA ASP A 35 -9.79 -2.90 7.25
C ASP A 35 -11.30 -2.75 7.14
N ALA A 36 -11.83 -1.55 7.33
CA ALA A 36 -13.26 -1.27 7.19
C ALA A 36 -13.77 -1.57 5.77
N ALA A 37 -13.01 -1.25 4.72
CA ALA A 37 -13.36 -1.54 3.34
C ALA A 37 -13.41 -3.06 3.09
N PHE A 38 -12.39 -3.80 3.53
CA PHE A 38 -12.35 -5.25 3.37
C PHE A 38 -13.43 -5.97 4.20
N ASP A 39 -13.76 -5.47 5.39
CA ASP A 39 -14.84 -6.02 6.20
C ASP A 39 -16.22 -5.78 5.56
N ARG A 40 -16.43 -4.62 4.95
CA ARG A 40 -17.63 -4.35 4.15
C ARG A 40 -17.73 -5.34 2.99
N LEU A 41 -16.67 -5.48 2.19
CA LEU A 41 -16.64 -6.38 1.04
C LEU A 41 -16.91 -7.84 1.43
N ARG A 42 -16.34 -8.31 2.55
CA ARG A 42 -16.62 -9.67 3.06
C ARG A 42 -18.09 -9.87 3.43
N ARG A 43 -18.69 -8.89 4.14
CA ARG A 43 -20.11 -8.95 4.53
C ARG A 43 -21.05 -8.96 3.31
N GLU A 44 -20.71 -8.21 2.26
CA GLU A 44 -21.47 -8.10 1.03
C GLU A 44 -21.22 -9.27 0.06
N GLY A 45 -20.23 -10.12 0.33
CA GLY A 45 -19.82 -11.19 -0.58
C GLY A 45 -19.26 -10.67 -1.91
N GLY A 46 -18.82 -9.41 -1.93
CA GLY A 46 -18.35 -8.69 -3.11
C GLY A 46 -16.88 -8.92 -3.44
N LYS A 47 -16.46 -8.31 -4.56
CA LYS A 47 -15.05 -8.20 -4.99
C LYS A 47 -14.62 -6.75 -4.82
N GLY A 48 -13.41 -6.50 -4.33
CA GLY A 48 -12.83 -5.18 -4.21
C GLY A 48 -12.09 -4.78 -5.48
N LEU A 49 -12.28 -3.53 -5.91
CA LEU A 49 -11.49 -2.89 -6.96
C LEU A 49 -10.47 -1.97 -6.32
N ILE A 50 -9.18 -2.29 -6.49
CA ILE A 50 -8.05 -1.45 -6.10
C ILE A 50 -7.51 -0.81 -7.37
N ALA A 51 -7.62 0.51 -7.47
CA ALA A 51 -7.13 1.26 -8.62
C ALA A 51 -5.77 1.90 -8.31
N TYR A 52 -4.84 1.85 -9.27
CA TYR A 52 -3.52 2.48 -9.17
C TYR A 52 -3.41 3.69 -10.07
N ILE A 53 -2.80 4.78 -9.58
CA ILE A 53 -2.34 5.91 -10.40
C ILE A 53 -1.01 6.44 -9.87
N THR A 54 -0.17 6.98 -10.77
CA THR A 54 1.04 7.70 -10.37
C THR A 54 0.67 9.10 -9.88
N ALA A 55 0.97 9.40 -8.63
CA ALA A 55 0.66 10.70 -8.03
C ALA A 55 1.52 11.82 -8.64
N GLY A 56 0.88 12.92 -9.02
CA GLY A 56 1.53 14.06 -9.67
C GLY A 56 1.60 13.96 -11.19
N ASP A 57 1.09 12.91 -11.81
CA ASP A 57 1.00 12.77 -13.28
C ASP A 57 -0.43 13.07 -13.78
N PRO A 58 -0.63 14.09 -14.62
CA PRO A 58 0.31 15.14 -15.02
C PRO A 58 0.47 16.24 -13.95
N SER A 59 -0.36 16.29 -12.91
CA SER A 59 -0.30 17.26 -11.80
C SER A 59 -0.96 16.74 -10.55
N TYR A 60 -0.78 17.41 -9.42
CA TYR A 60 -1.48 17.09 -8.17
C TYR A 60 -3.00 17.32 -8.26
N GLU A 61 -3.41 18.35 -8.98
CA GLU A 61 -4.83 18.66 -9.21
C GLU A 61 -5.50 17.56 -10.03
N ALA A 62 -4.87 17.15 -11.13
CA ALA A 62 -5.36 16.03 -11.94
C ALA A 62 -5.42 14.72 -11.13
N THR A 63 -4.41 14.46 -10.29
CA THR A 63 -4.42 13.30 -9.39
C THR A 63 -5.62 13.37 -8.44
N ALA A 64 -5.89 14.53 -7.83
CA ALA A 64 -7.03 14.69 -6.93
C ALA A 64 -8.37 14.43 -7.64
N ASP A 65 -8.55 14.98 -8.83
CA ASP A 65 -9.77 14.79 -9.62
C ASP A 65 -9.96 13.33 -10.05
N LEU A 66 -8.87 12.64 -10.42
CA LEU A 66 -8.89 11.22 -10.75
C LEU A 66 -9.26 10.35 -9.54
N VAL A 67 -8.70 10.61 -8.36
CA VAL A 67 -9.05 9.90 -7.12
C VAL A 67 -10.56 9.99 -6.87
N LEU A 68 -11.11 11.19 -6.90
CA LEU A 68 -12.54 11.40 -6.67
C LEU A 68 -13.42 10.81 -7.78
N ALA A 69 -12.93 10.78 -9.03
CA ALA A 69 -13.65 10.16 -10.13
C ALA A 69 -13.66 8.62 -9.99
N MET A 70 -12.53 8.01 -9.61
CA MET A 70 -12.44 6.57 -9.36
C MET A 70 -13.31 6.12 -8.19
N GLU A 71 -13.35 6.91 -7.10
CA GLU A 71 -14.24 6.65 -5.97
C GLU A 71 -15.72 6.66 -6.43
N ARG A 72 -16.13 7.69 -7.16
CA ARG A 72 -17.52 7.75 -7.73
C ARG A 72 -17.83 6.62 -8.69
N ALA A 73 -16.82 6.11 -9.39
CA ALA A 73 -16.95 4.98 -10.31
C ALA A 73 -16.96 3.61 -9.60
N GLY A 74 -16.78 3.57 -8.27
CA GLY A 74 -16.90 2.35 -7.48
C GLY A 74 -15.57 1.68 -7.13
N ALA A 75 -14.43 2.38 -7.19
CA ALA A 75 -13.20 1.89 -6.60
C ALA A 75 -13.35 1.79 -5.08
N ASP A 76 -12.85 0.70 -4.50
CA ASP A 76 -12.88 0.45 -3.06
C ASP A 76 -11.63 0.96 -2.34
N LEU A 77 -10.50 0.92 -2.99
CA LEU A 77 -9.21 1.46 -2.55
C LEU A 77 -8.50 2.12 -3.73
N ILE A 78 -7.60 3.05 -3.43
CA ILE A 78 -6.73 3.64 -4.44
C ILE A 78 -5.29 3.60 -3.96
N GLU A 79 -4.41 3.08 -4.82
CA GLU A 79 -2.97 3.12 -4.65
C GLU A 79 -2.40 4.34 -5.38
N LEU A 80 -1.73 5.21 -4.62
CA LEU A 80 -1.00 6.36 -5.13
C LEU A 80 0.48 5.98 -5.26
N GLY A 81 0.95 5.80 -6.49
CA GLY A 81 2.36 5.57 -6.77
C GLY A 81 3.19 6.82 -6.49
N VAL A 82 4.16 6.72 -5.61
CA VAL A 82 5.14 7.79 -5.37
C VAL A 82 6.20 7.72 -6.47
N PRO A 83 6.31 8.73 -7.35
CA PRO A 83 7.25 8.69 -8.46
C PRO A 83 8.70 8.62 -7.96
N PHE A 84 9.49 7.78 -8.66
CA PHE A 84 10.90 7.57 -8.35
C PHE A 84 11.72 7.60 -9.64
N SER A 85 12.95 8.16 -9.58
CA SER A 85 13.83 8.35 -10.75
C SER A 85 14.40 7.06 -11.31
N ASP A 86 14.56 6.03 -10.45
CA ASP A 86 15.25 4.80 -10.79
C ASP A 86 14.39 3.54 -10.53
N PRO A 87 13.21 3.45 -11.16
CA PRO A 87 12.24 2.39 -10.90
C PRO A 87 12.70 1.07 -11.56
N MET A 88 13.20 0.13 -10.76
CA MET A 88 13.69 -1.16 -11.24
C MET A 88 12.59 -2.19 -11.51
N ALA A 89 11.45 -2.07 -10.83
CA ALA A 89 10.36 -3.05 -10.89
C ALA A 89 9.19 -2.62 -11.80
N ASP A 90 9.13 -1.33 -12.18
CA ASP A 90 8.01 -0.79 -12.94
C ASP A 90 8.15 -1.05 -14.45
N GLY A 91 7.03 -1.29 -15.11
CA GLY A 91 6.97 -1.33 -16.57
C GLY A 91 7.05 0.07 -17.21
N PRO A 92 7.26 0.13 -18.53
CA PRO A 92 7.55 1.40 -19.24
C PRO A 92 6.45 2.45 -19.09
N VAL A 93 5.20 2.05 -18.96
CA VAL A 93 4.08 2.98 -18.80
C VAL A 93 4.17 3.71 -17.45
N ILE A 94 4.42 2.98 -16.36
CA ILE A 94 4.57 3.55 -15.02
C ILE A 94 5.85 4.37 -14.92
N GLN A 95 6.96 3.91 -15.54
CA GLN A 95 8.20 4.68 -15.61
C GLN A 95 7.98 6.04 -16.28
N GLN A 96 7.28 6.08 -17.41
CA GLN A 96 6.97 7.33 -18.12
C GLN A 96 6.06 8.26 -17.29
N ALA A 97 5.06 7.71 -16.60
CA ALA A 97 4.21 8.47 -15.69
C ALA A 97 5.03 9.08 -14.54
N SER A 98 5.93 8.30 -13.94
CA SER A 98 6.85 8.77 -12.90
C SER A 98 7.78 9.88 -13.41
N MET A 99 8.32 9.74 -14.62
CA MET A 99 9.15 10.78 -15.23
C MET A 99 8.38 12.09 -15.44
N ARG A 100 7.13 12.04 -15.92
CA ARG A 100 6.29 13.25 -16.08
C ARG A 100 5.98 13.90 -14.74
N ALA A 101 5.61 13.09 -13.74
CA ALA A 101 5.33 13.57 -12.38
C ALA A 101 6.56 14.26 -11.77
N LEU A 102 7.74 13.65 -11.87
CA LEU A 102 9.01 14.24 -11.38
C LEU A 102 9.37 15.51 -12.13
N ALA A 103 9.21 15.55 -13.45
CA ALA A 103 9.42 16.76 -14.25
C ALA A 103 8.44 17.89 -13.85
N GLY A 104 7.24 17.54 -13.40
CA GLY A 104 6.23 18.45 -12.83
C GLY A 104 6.51 18.84 -11.38
N GLY A 105 7.60 18.39 -10.77
CA GLY A 105 7.98 18.72 -9.40
C GLY A 105 7.32 17.88 -8.31
N ALA A 106 6.84 16.67 -8.66
CA ALA A 106 6.27 15.78 -7.65
C ALA A 106 7.33 15.33 -6.64
N THR A 107 6.97 15.38 -5.36
CA THR A 107 7.80 14.96 -4.23
C THR A 107 6.98 14.15 -3.22
N PRO A 108 7.61 13.31 -2.37
CA PRO A 108 6.90 12.61 -1.29
C PRO A 108 6.13 13.57 -0.38
N ALA A 109 6.72 14.70 0.01
CA ALA A 109 6.05 15.73 0.82
C ALA A 109 4.82 16.33 0.13
N GLY A 110 4.94 16.62 -1.17
CA GLY A 110 3.81 17.12 -1.98
C GLY A 110 2.67 16.12 -2.08
N ILE A 111 2.99 14.82 -2.19
CA ILE A 111 1.99 13.74 -2.23
C ILE A 111 1.29 13.59 -0.87
N LEU A 112 2.01 13.65 0.25
CA LEU A 112 1.39 13.65 1.58
C LEU A 112 0.48 14.88 1.77
N GLY A 113 0.92 16.06 1.27
CA GLY A 113 0.10 17.26 1.22
C GLY A 113 -1.16 17.10 0.35
N LEU A 114 -1.06 16.41 -0.78
CA LEU A 114 -2.21 16.05 -1.61
C LEU A 114 -3.19 15.14 -0.85
N VAL A 115 -2.69 14.10 -0.17
CA VAL A 115 -3.54 13.19 0.64
C VAL A 115 -4.28 13.96 1.74
N ARG A 116 -3.62 14.90 2.44
CA ARG A 116 -4.30 15.76 3.43
C ARG A 116 -5.47 16.53 2.83
N ARG A 117 -5.29 17.17 1.67
CA ARG A 117 -6.39 17.87 0.96
C ARG A 117 -7.51 16.93 0.50
N LEU A 118 -7.15 15.73 0.03
CA LEU A 118 -8.13 14.72 -0.34
C LEU A 118 -8.97 14.27 0.84
N ARG A 119 -8.41 14.18 2.05
CA ARG A 119 -9.14 13.79 3.26
C ARG A 119 -10.26 14.76 3.66
N GLU A 120 -10.24 15.99 3.18
CA GLU A 120 -11.34 16.95 3.34
C GLU A 120 -12.55 16.60 2.47
N ARG A 121 -12.37 15.78 1.43
CA ARG A 121 -13.36 15.48 0.38
C ARG A 121 -13.75 14.01 0.29
N THR A 122 -12.93 13.09 0.78
CA THR A 122 -13.15 11.65 0.65
C THR A 122 -12.62 10.87 1.85
N GLN A 123 -13.29 9.76 2.15
CA GLN A 123 -12.84 8.75 3.12
C GLN A 123 -12.38 7.46 2.45
N ILE A 124 -12.29 7.41 1.12
CA ILE A 124 -11.80 6.22 0.41
C ILE A 124 -10.41 5.82 0.95
N PRO A 125 -10.14 4.55 1.19
CA PRO A 125 -8.80 4.09 1.55
C PRO A 125 -7.78 4.50 0.49
N LEU A 126 -6.71 5.18 0.92
CA LEU A 126 -5.58 5.56 0.09
C LEU A 126 -4.34 4.85 0.61
N LEU A 127 -3.58 4.25 -0.28
CA LEU A 127 -2.34 3.56 0.00
C LEU A 127 -1.21 4.23 -0.80
N LEU A 128 -0.05 4.42 -0.18
CA LEU A 128 1.14 4.88 -0.92
C LEU A 128 1.94 3.68 -1.38
N MET A 129 2.07 3.51 -2.69
CA MET A 129 2.99 2.53 -3.28
C MET A 129 4.31 3.23 -3.60
N THR A 130 5.38 2.83 -2.95
CA THR A 130 6.68 3.52 -3.05
C THR A 130 7.84 2.56 -2.98
N TYR A 131 8.96 2.95 -3.57
CA TYR A 131 10.27 2.35 -3.29
C TYR A 131 10.75 2.80 -1.90
N TYR A 132 11.64 2.05 -1.31
CA TYR A 132 12.19 2.37 0.02
C TYR A 132 13.06 3.64 0.01
N ASN A 133 13.78 3.90 -1.09
CA ASN A 133 14.70 5.03 -1.21
C ASN A 133 14.04 6.41 -1.01
N PRO A 134 12.88 6.73 -1.61
CA PRO A 134 12.15 7.97 -1.32
C PRO A 134 11.78 8.12 0.16
N VAL A 135 11.36 7.05 0.82
CA VAL A 135 11.01 7.05 2.25
C VAL A 135 12.25 7.26 3.12
N LEU A 136 13.34 6.57 2.78
CA LEU A 136 14.63 6.73 3.48
C LEU A 136 15.16 8.16 3.35
N HIS A 137 15.08 8.74 2.16
CA HIS A 137 15.51 10.13 1.91
C HIS A 137 14.62 11.15 2.64
N TYR A 138 13.32 10.90 2.74
CA TYR A 138 12.40 11.72 3.52
C TYR A 138 12.71 11.68 5.02
N GLY A 139 13.23 10.54 5.49
CA GLY A 139 13.46 10.20 6.90
C GLY A 139 12.34 9.33 7.46
N LEU A 140 12.68 8.12 7.92
CA LEU A 140 11.68 7.13 8.34
C LEU A 140 10.71 7.63 9.41
N ALA A 141 11.24 8.31 10.44
CA ALA A 141 10.42 8.83 11.54
C ALA A 141 9.50 9.97 11.06
N ALA A 142 10.01 10.87 10.22
CA ALA A 142 9.23 11.97 9.65
C ALA A 142 8.12 11.42 8.73
N PHE A 143 8.47 10.48 7.84
CA PHE A 143 7.49 9.86 6.94
C PHE A 143 6.38 9.15 7.72
N ALA A 144 6.73 8.39 8.77
CA ALA A 144 5.75 7.70 9.61
C ALA A 144 4.83 8.65 10.39
N ALA A 145 5.33 9.84 10.73
CA ALA A 145 4.53 10.87 11.42
C ALA A 145 3.60 11.63 10.47
N ASP A 146 4.03 11.80 9.21
CA ASP A 146 3.30 12.58 8.21
C ASP A 146 2.29 11.75 7.40
N ALA A 147 2.47 10.42 7.34
CA ALA A 147 1.60 9.49 6.61
C ALA A 147 0.45 8.98 7.46
#